data_e841499092d67ad13d0384e0f353d606
#
_entry.id   e841499092d67ad13d0384e0f353d606
#
_cell.length_a   1.000
_cell.length_b   1.000
_cell.length_c   1.000
_cell.angle_alpha   90.00
_cell.angle_beta   90.00
_cell.angle_gamma   90.00
#
_symmetry.space_group_name_H-M   'P 1'
#
loop_
_entity.id
_entity.type
_entity.pdbx_description
1 polymer ?
#
loop_
_entity_poly.entity_id
_entity_poly.type
_entity_poly.pdbx_seq_one_letter_code
_entity_poly.pdbx_strand_id
1 'polypeptide(L)'
;MSKKTARVREFRFGNWSWRPVAFVAIVAGVAAAAFWFMKPALLPATQSVSQAQEEGTVVEVEADMSGLYPKVIYAKAGEPLTIQLTSLDTPYHMDGGGKHQFAIDDLDVDIIAEPKGMSSQTFTPDQPGEYEFYCDICCGGRANPTMVGRLVVTS
;
A
#
# COMPACT_ATOMS: atom_id res chain seq x y z
N MET A 1 -0.41 29.46 102.99
CA MET A 1 -1.28 29.67 101.85
C MET A 1 -0.70 28.89 100.69
N SER A 2 -1.21 27.63 100.44
CA SER A 2 -0.70 26.73 99.43
C SER A 2 -1.62 26.78 98.20
N LYS A 3 -1.13 27.25 97.06
CA LYS A 3 -1.85 27.26 95.81
C LYS A 3 -1.65 25.91 95.09
N LYS A 4 -2.73 25.08 95.05
CA LYS A 4 -2.74 23.92 94.22
C LYS A 4 -2.96 24.30 92.77
N THR A 5 -1.97 24.11 91.95
CA THR A 5 -2.10 24.20 90.51
C THR A 5 -2.73 22.92 89.93
N ALA A 6 -3.89 23.04 89.37
CA ALA A 6 -4.57 21.98 88.67
C ALA A 6 -3.85 21.69 87.32
N ARG A 7 -3.40 20.47 87.14
CA ARG A 7 -2.75 20.02 85.89
C ARG A 7 -3.84 19.61 84.92
N VAL A 8 -4.08 20.40 83.88
CA VAL A 8 -4.95 20.12 82.81
C VAL A 8 -4.26 19.01 81.96
N ARG A 9 -4.91 17.85 81.82
CA ARG A 9 -4.47 16.79 80.92
C ARG A 9 -4.92 17.20 79.52
N GLU A 10 -3.99 17.56 78.67
CA GLU A 10 -4.24 17.67 77.23
C GLU A 10 -4.41 16.27 76.66
N PHE A 11 -5.61 15.98 76.17
CA PHE A 11 -5.89 14.82 75.34
C PHE A 11 -5.29 15.08 73.97
N ARG A 12 -4.10 14.52 73.67
CA ARG A 12 -3.57 14.45 72.32
C ARG A 12 -4.40 13.46 71.53
N PHE A 13 -5.31 13.96 70.70
CA PHE A 13 -5.89 13.18 69.62
C PHE A 13 -4.77 12.75 68.71
N GLY A 14 -4.49 11.44 68.67
CA GLY A 14 -3.56 10.87 67.73
C GLY A 14 -3.99 11.23 66.34
N ASN A 15 -3.09 11.88 65.61
CA ASN A 15 -3.27 12.26 64.23
C ASN A 15 -3.25 10.99 63.36
N TRP A 16 -4.40 10.26 63.34
CA TRP A 16 -4.58 9.13 62.43
C TRP A 16 -4.60 9.72 61.02
N SER A 17 -3.46 9.65 60.35
CA SER A 17 -3.32 10.16 59.01
C SER A 17 -4.06 9.23 58.06
N TRP A 18 -5.23 9.63 57.63
CA TRP A 18 -6.00 8.99 56.57
C TRP A 18 -5.32 9.11 55.21
N ARG A 19 -4.23 9.87 55.15
CA ARG A 19 -3.45 10.13 53.93
C ARG A 19 -2.99 8.87 53.18
N PRO A 20 -2.43 7.83 53.84
CA PRO A 20 -2.04 6.61 53.14
C PRO A 20 -3.23 5.81 52.62
N VAL A 21 -4.34 5.80 53.36
CA VAL A 21 -5.55 5.07 52.92
C VAL A 21 -6.21 5.73 51.70
N ALA A 22 -6.30 7.06 51.73
CA ALA A 22 -6.80 7.82 50.60
C ALA A 22 -5.92 7.65 49.33
N PHE A 23 -4.59 7.62 49.53
CA PHE A 23 -3.64 7.46 48.43
C PHE A 23 -3.74 6.06 47.79
N VAL A 24 -3.86 5.02 48.61
CA VAL A 24 -4.03 3.66 48.08
C VAL A 24 -5.35 3.51 47.32
N ALA A 25 -6.44 4.12 47.82
CA ALA A 25 -7.73 4.09 47.13
C ALA A 25 -7.70 4.80 45.79
N ILE A 26 -7.01 5.95 45.68
CA ILE A 26 -6.86 6.69 44.41
C ILE A 26 -6.03 5.88 43.42
N VAL A 27 -4.88 5.30 43.85
CA VAL A 27 -4.04 4.49 42.98
C VAL A 27 -4.77 3.25 42.46
N ALA A 28 -5.53 2.56 43.34
CA ALA A 28 -6.34 1.41 42.92
C ALA A 28 -7.47 1.81 41.93
N GLY A 29 -8.10 2.96 42.16
CA GLY A 29 -9.15 3.48 41.25
C GLY A 29 -8.60 3.83 39.87
N VAL A 30 -7.44 4.47 39.80
CA VAL A 30 -6.77 4.82 38.51
C VAL A 30 -6.33 3.55 37.78
N ALA A 31 -5.79 2.54 38.49
CA ALA A 31 -5.41 1.27 37.87
C ALA A 31 -6.61 0.51 37.31
N ALA A 32 -7.74 0.50 38.02
CA ALA A 32 -8.98 -0.13 37.55
C ALA A 32 -9.57 0.60 36.34
N ALA A 33 -9.55 1.93 36.33
CA ALA A 33 -10.00 2.74 35.19
C ALA A 33 -9.09 2.51 33.95
N ALA A 34 -7.76 2.48 34.14
CA ALA A 34 -6.82 2.18 33.07
C ALA A 34 -7.03 0.79 32.49
N PHE A 35 -7.33 -0.21 33.32
CA PHE A 35 -7.63 -1.57 32.87
C PHE A 35 -8.95 -1.64 32.09
N TRP A 36 -9.94 -0.82 32.44
CA TRP A 36 -11.21 -0.73 31.72
C TRP A 36 -11.08 -0.03 30.37
N PHE A 37 -10.22 1.01 30.28
CA PHE A 37 -9.93 1.69 29.02
C PHE A 37 -8.95 0.92 28.11
N MET A 38 -8.12 0.01 28.69
CA MET A 38 -7.22 -0.86 27.94
C MET A 38 -7.85 -2.21 27.56
N LYS A 39 -9.18 -2.34 27.59
CA LYS A 39 -9.78 -3.44 26.84
C LYS A 39 -9.32 -3.25 25.38
N PRO A 40 -8.52 -4.18 24.81
CA PRO A 40 -8.29 -4.13 23.40
C PRO A 40 -9.68 -4.14 22.78
N ALA A 41 -10.05 -3.06 22.10
CA ALA A 41 -11.15 -3.12 21.17
C ALA A 41 -10.79 -4.34 20.33
N LEU A 42 -11.56 -5.41 20.46
CA LEU A 42 -11.60 -6.48 19.48
C LEU A 42 -12.10 -5.78 18.21
N LEU A 43 -11.18 -5.07 17.56
CA LEU A 43 -11.37 -4.72 16.18
C LEU A 43 -11.70 -6.05 15.53
N PRO A 44 -12.84 -6.16 14.84
CA PRO A 44 -13.05 -7.32 14.01
C PRO A 44 -11.75 -7.39 13.22
N ALA A 45 -11.05 -8.53 13.33
CA ALA A 45 -9.92 -8.79 12.47
C ALA A 45 -10.46 -8.43 11.08
N THR A 46 -9.97 -7.32 10.54
CA THR A 46 -10.12 -7.04 9.13
C THR A 46 -9.52 -8.30 8.54
N GLN A 47 -10.38 -9.25 8.20
CA GLN A 47 -9.98 -10.31 7.32
C GLN A 47 -9.45 -9.53 6.14
N SER A 48 -8.13 -9.40 6.08
CA SER A 48 -7.45 -9.28 4.82
C SER A 48 -8.06 -10.43 4.05
N VAL A 49 -9.05 -10.10 3.22
CA VAL A 49 -9.40 -10.94 2.12
C VAL A 49 -8.07 -10.99 1.40
N SER A 50 -7.28 -12.03 1.71
CA SER A 50 -6.29 -12.54 0.82
C SER A 50 -7.14 -12.88 -0.40
N GLN A 51 -7.32 -11.88 -1.28
CA GLN A 51 -7.64 -12.16 -2.65
C GLN A 51 -6.53 -13.15 -2.99
N ALA A 52 -6.92 -14.42 -3.14
CA ALA A 52 -6.10 -15.34 -3.87
C ALA A 52 -5.79 -14.58 -5.15
N GLN A 53 -4.62 -13.95 -5.21
CA GLN A 53 -4.04 -13.54 -6.45
C GLN A 53 -3.97 -14.84 -7.20
N GLU A 54 -4.91 -15.02 -8.13
CA GLU A 54 -4.70 -15.96 -9.21
C GLU A 54 -3.33 -15.54 -9.73
N GLU A 55 -2.33 -16.41 -9.57
CA GLU A 55 -0.97 -16.16 -10.02
C GLU A 55 -1.03 -16.08 -11.53
N GLY A 56 -1.45 -14.91 -12.03
CA GLY A 56 -1.44 -14.59 -13.44
C GLY A 56 0.01 -14.50 -13.91
N THR A 57 0.21 -14.74 -15.17
CA THR A 57 1.51 -14.54 -15.81
C THR A 57 1.92 -13.06 -15.69
N VAL A 58 3.12 -12.80 -15.19
CA VAL A 58 3.71 -11.45 -15.20
C VAL A 58 4.73 -11.37 -16.32
N VAL A 59 4.62 -10.36 -17.18
CA VAL A 59 5.54 -10.09 -18.27
C VAL A 59 6.17 -8.72 -18.06
N GLU A 60 7.49 -8.71 -17.96
CA GLU A 60 8.27 -7.48 -17.92
C GLU A 60 8.45 -6.95 -19.34
N VAL A 61 8.11 -5.68 -19.56
CA VAL A 61 8.31 -4.96 -20.82
C VAL A 61 9.22 -3.77 -20.54
N GLU A 62 10.36 -3.77 -21.22
CA GLU A 62 11.29 -2.64 -21.21
C GLU A 62 11.03 -1.75 -22.41
N ALA A 63 11.11 -0.45 -22.19
CA ALA A 63 10.89 0.56 -23.20
C ALA A 63 12.02 1.59 -23.16
N ASP A 64 12.58 1.86 -24.34
CA ASP A 64 13.55 2.92 -24.59
C ASP A 64 13.33 3.53 -25.98
N MET A 65 14.18 4.50 -26.40
CA MET A 65 14.13 5.10 -27.74
C MET A 65 14.23 4.11 -28.88
N SER A 66 14.81 2.94 -28.64
CA SER A 66 14.99 1.92 -29.69
C SER A 66 13.76 1.01 -29.83
N GLY A 67 12.88 0.97 -28.84
CA GLY A 67 11.63 0.25 -28.95
C GLY A 67 11.07 -0.29 -27.64
N LEU A 68 10.03 -1.10 -27.78
CA LEU A 68 9.44 -1.92 -26.74
C LEU A 68 10.00 -3.36 -26.80
N TYR A 69 10.32 -3.97 -25.68
CA TYR A 69 10.86 -5.32 -25.60
C TYR A 69 10.21 -6.12 -24.47
N PRO A 70 9.78 -7.39 -24.70
CA PRO A 70 9.87 -8.16 -25.94
C PRO A 70 8.88 -7.67 -27.03
N LYS A 71 9.14 -8.03 -28.28
CA LYS A 71 8.25 -7.72 -29.42
C LYS A 71 7.04 -8.64 -29.53
N VAL A 72 7.12 -9.81 -28.93
CA VAL A 72 6.03 -10.80 -28.91
C VAL A 72 5.84 -11.29 -27.49
N ILE A 73 4.62 -11.22 -27.03
CA ILE A 73 4.18 -11.71 -25.73
C ILE A 73 3.18 -12.84 -25.98
N TYR A 74 3.23 -13.90 -25.19
CA TYR A 74 2.29 -15.00 -25.25
C TYR A 74 1.46 -15.06 -23.97
N ALA A 75 0.17 -15.29 -24.13
CA ALA A 75 -0.78 -15.49 -23.03
C ALA A 75 -1.83 -16.53 -23.39
N LYS A 76 -2.66 -16.93 -22.42
CA LYS A 76 -3.83 -17.76 -22.63
C LYS A 76 -5.12 -17.00 -22.40
N ALA A 77 -6.14 -17.31 -23.19
CA ALA A 77 -7.47 -16.77 -23.01
C ALA A 77 -8.04 -17.19 -21.65
N GLY A 78 -8.64 -16.24 -20.94
CA GLY A 78 -9.24 -16.46 -19.62
C GLY A 78 -8.25 -16.50 -18.46
N GLU A 79 -6.93 -16.40 -18.70
CA GLU A 79 -5.93 -16.32 -17.64
C GLU A 79 -5.50 -14.84 -17.40
N PRO A 80 -5.35 -14.39 -16.13
CA PRO A 80 -4.86 -13.05 -15.84
C PRO A 80 -3.42 -12.86 -16.35
N LEU A 81 -3.18 -11.74 -17.03
CA LEU A 81 -1.88 -11.28 -17.52
C LEU A 81 -1.55 -9.93 -16.90
N THR A 82 -0.40 -9.83 -16.26
CA THR A 82 0.13 -8.57 -15.77
C THR A 82 1.27 -8.11 -16.67
N ILE A 83 1.12 -6.93 -17.26
CA ILE A 83 2.22 -6.25 -17.94
C ILE A 83 2.86 -5.28 -16.98
N GLN A 84 4.17 -5.37 -16.85
CA GLN A 84 5.00 -4.48 -16.06
C GLN A 84 5.92 -3.69 -17.00
N LEU A 85 5.52 -2.44 -17.30
CA LEU A 85 6.26 -1.56 -18.21
C LEU A 85 7.31 -0.77 -17.44
N THR A 86 8.57 -0.87 -17.87
CA THR A 86 9.68 -0.07 -17.33
C THR A 86 10.25 0.85 -18.40
N SER A 87 10.29 2.17 -18.13
CA SER A 87 11.01 3.12 -18.98
C SER A 87 12.48 3.17 -18.61
N LEU A 88 13.35 2.89 -19.57
CA LEU A 88 14.80 2.99 -19.42
C LEU A 88 15.36 4.39 -19.78
N ASP A 89 14.52 5.29 -20.27
CA ASP A 89 14.92 6.62 -20.69
C ASP A 89 14.95 7.62 -19.53
N THR A 90 15.61 8.75 -19.77
CA THR A 90 15.71 9.85 -18.81
C THR A 90 14.73 10.98 -19.19
N PRO A 91 14.36 11.87 -18.25
CA PRO A 91 13.44 12.97 -18.53
C PRO A 91 14.03 14.04 -19.49
N TYR A 92 15.32 13.92 -19.84
CA TYR A 92 15.98 14.84 -20.77
C TYR A 92 15.76 14.48 -22.24
N HIS A 93 14.98 13.42 -22.50
CA HIS A 93 14.61 13.04 -23.86
C HIS A 93 13.72 14.11 -24.49
N MET A 94 14.08 14.57 -25.69
CA MET A 94 13.37 15.65 -26.40
C MET A 94 12.00 15.21 -26.95
N ASP A 95 11.81 13.90 -27.17
CA ASP A 95 10.56 13.31 -27.62
C ASP A 95 9.92 12.49 -26.48
N GLY A 96 8.70 12.83 -26.11
CA GLY A 96 7.97 12.18 -25.02
C GLY A 96 8.53 12.39 -23.61
N GLY A 97 9.67 13.10 -23.45
CA GLY A 97 10.29 13.36 -22.15
C GLY A 97 10.70 12.10 -21.41
N GLY A 98 11.04 11.02 -22.12
CA GLY A 98 11.42 9.73 -21.56
C GLY A 98 10.26 8.89 -21.01
N LYS A 99 9.02 9.31 -21.25
CA LYS A 99 7.83 8.50 -20.96
C LYS A 99 7.61 7.48 -22.05
N HIS A 100 7.16 6.29 -21.66
CA HIS A 100 6.74 5.25 -22.60
C HIS A 100 5.35 4.77 -22.28
N GLN A 101 4.65 4.29 -23.29
CA GLN A 101 3.33 3.72 -23.21
C GLN A 101 3.33 2.27 -23.69
N PHE A 102 2.48 1.45 -23.10
CA PHE A 102 2.10 0.15 -23.60
C PHE A 102 0.57 0.14 -23.65
N ALA A 103 0.03 0.20 -24.85
CA ALA A 103 -1.42 0.22 -25.05
C ALA A 103 -1.88 -0.87 -25.99
N ILE A 104 -3.07 -1.43 -25.72
CA ILE A 104 -3.80 -2.37 -26.58
C ILE A 104 -5.25 -1.90 -26.64
N ASP A 105 -5.68 -1.31 -27.75
CA ASP A 105 -7.01 -0.74 -27.88
C ASP A 105 -8.12 -1.77 -27.68
N ASP A 106 -7.96 -2.94 -28.27
CA ASP A 106 -8.99 -4.00 -28.25
C ASP A 106 -9.19 -4.62 -26.86
N LEU A 107 -8.29 -4.40 -25.92
CA LEU A 107 -8.34 -4.93 -24.57
C LEU A 107 -8.45 -3.84 -23.48
N ASP A 108 -8.63 -2.58 -23.85
CA ASP A 108 -8.70 -1.42 -22.96
C ASP A 108 -7.49 -1.34 -21.99
N VAL A 109 -6.30 -1.60 -22.54
CA VAL A 109 -5.03 -1.54 -21.81
C VAL A 109 -4.30 -0.26 -22.19
N ASP A 110 -3.93 0.53 -21.19
CA ASP A 110 -3.15 1.77 -21.37
C ASP A 110 -2.25 2.01 -20.15
N ILE A 111 -0.98 1.65 -20.29
CA ILE A 111 0.03 1.75 -19.25
C ILE A 111 1.04 2.80 -19.63
N ILE A 112 1.26 3.82 -18.79
CA ILE A 112 2.29 4.83 -18.99
C ILE A 112 3.33 4.71 -17.89
N ALA A 113 4.59 4.53 -18.27
CA ALA A 113 5.75 4.57 -17.37
C ALA A 113 6.44 5.93 -17.46
N GLU A 114 6.66 6.57 -16.32
CA GLU A 114 7.44 7.78 -16.19
C GLU A 114 8.94 7.49 -16.46
N PRO A 115 9.75 8.51 -16.81
CA PRO A 115 11.18 8.31 -17.06
C PRO A 115 11.89 7.60 -15.90
N LYS A 116 12.63 6.55 -16.20
CA LYS A 116 13.28 5.65 -15.20
C LYS A 116 12.29 5.03 -14.21
N GLY A 117 11.01 5.09 -14.50
CA GLY A 117 9.91 4.55 -13.69
C GLY A 117 9.35 3.26 -14.25
N MET A 118 8.45 2.69 -13.49
CA MET A 118 7.73 1.46 -13.79
C MET A 118 6.24 1.65 -13.50
N SER A 119 5.41 1.08 -14.35
CA SER A 119 3.95 0.99 -14.15
C SER A 119 3.46 -0.39 -14.56
N SER A 120 2.35 -0.83 -13.99
CA SER A 120 1.79 -2.14 -14.32
C SER A 120 0.27 -2.12 -14.36
N GLN A 121 -0.29 -3.02 -15.17
CA GLN A 121 -1.72 -3.29 -15.23
C GLN A 121 -1.94 -4.79 -15.41
N THR A 122 -2.93 -5.33 -14.71
CA THR A 122 -3.40 -6.69 -14.89
C THR A 122 -4.72 -6.67 -15.66
N PHE A 123 -4.83 -7.52 -16.66
CA PHE A 123 -6.04 -7.72 -17.48
C PHE A 123 -6.17 -9.19 -17.88
N THR A 124 -7.34 -9.58 -18.32
CA THR A 124 -7.61 -10.95 -18.76
C THR A 124 -8.10 -10.93 -20.21
N PRO A 125 -7.29 -11.37 -21.17
CA PRO A 125 -7.75 -11.47 -22.56
C PRO A 125 -8.73 -12.66 -22.69
N ASP A 126 -9.98 -12.40 -23.03
CA ASP A 126 -11.02 -13.42 -23.08
C ASP A 126 -11.04 -14.23 -24.38
N GLN A 127 -10.49 -13.67 -25.45
CA GLN A 127 -10.54 -14.26 -26.79
C GLN A 127 -9.15 -14.61 -27.30
N PRO A 128 -8.94 -15.80 -27.85
CA PRO A 128 -7.73 -16.14 -28.62
C PRO A 128 -7.59 -15.21 -29.84
N GLY A 129 -6.36 -14.79 -30.13
CA GLY A 129 -6.08 -13.90 -31.26
C GLY A 129 -4.71 -13.25 -31.18
N GLU A 130 -4.41 -12.40 -32.15
CA GLU A 130 -3.25 -11.54 -32.15
C GLU A 130 -3.71 -10.09 -31.91
N TYR A 131 -3.16 -9.43 -30.91
CA TYR A 131 -3.44 -8.05 -30.53
C TYR A 131 -2.17 -7.22 -30.67
N GLU A 132 -2.29 -6.08 -31.35
CA GLU A 132 -1.17 -5.15 -31.45
C GLU A 132 -1.02 -4.37 -30.14
N PHE A 133 0.18 -4.28 -29.60
CA PHE A 133 0.52 -3.30 -28.59
C PHE A 133 1.49 -2.26 -29.11
N TYR A 134 1.43 -1.05 -28.57
CA TYR A 134 2.19 0.09 -29.10
C TYR A 134 2.49 1.16 -28.04
N CYS A 135 3.42 2.05 -28.39
CA CYS A 135 3.64 3.32 -27.73
C CYS A 135 3.35 4.47 -28.73
N ASP A 136 2.41 5.35 -28.42
CA ASP A 136 2.03 6.48 -29.28
C ASP A 136 2.51 7.85 -28.77
N ILE A 137 3.01 7.90 -27.53
CA ILE A 137 3.37 9.15 -26.86
C ILE A 137 4.83 9.58 -27.07
N CYS A 138 5.64 8.77 -27.74
CA CYS A 138 7.05 9.05 -28.02
C CYS A 138 7.55 8.36 -29.29
N CYS A 139 8.75 8.72 -29.72
CA CYS A 139 9.59 7.96 -30.68
C CYS A 139 8.94 7.68 -32.02
N GLY A 140 7.99 8.52 -32.43
CA GLY A 140 7.27 8.39 -33.71
C GLY A 140 6.01 7.55 -33.67
N GLY A 141 5.62 7.06 -32.50
CA GLY A 141 4.35 6.35 -32.30
C GLY A 141 4.20 5.07 -33.13
N ARG A 142 2.98 4.70 -33.43
CA ARG A 142 2.66 3.49 -34.27
C ARG A 142 3.29 3.50 -35.66
N ALA A 143 3.69 4.66 -36.18
CA ALA A 143 4.38 4.73 -37.47
C ALA A 143 5.81 4.17 -37.39
N ASN A 144 6.36 4.09 -36.19
CA ASN A 144 7.68 3.51 -35.94
C ASN A 144 7.53 2.02 -35.58
N PRO A 145 7.98 1.07 -36.42
CA PRO A 145 7.83 -0.35 -36.17
C PRO A 145 8.56 -0.83 -34.91
N THR A 146 9.49 -0.03 -34.38
CA THR A 146 10.15 -0.36 -33.12
C THR A 146 9.27 -0.06 -31.91
N MET A 147 8.23 0.77 -32.05
CA MET A 147 7.25 1.11 -31.02
C MET A 147 5.99 0.24 -31.06
N VAL A 148 6.01 -0.82 -31.83
CA VAL A 148 4.90 -1.75 -32.01
C VAL A 148 5.35 -3.18 -31.74
N GLY A 149 4.47 -4.00 -31.14
CA GLY A 149 4.66 -5.43 -30.91
C GLY A 149 3.33 -6.20 -30.94
N ARG A 150 3.36 -7.48 -30.57
CA ARG A 150 2.20 -8.36 -30.62
C ARG A 150 2.01 -9.14 -29.33
N LEU A 151 0.79 -9.19 -28.84
CA LEU A 151 0.31 -10.14 -27.86
C LEU A 151 -0.41 -11.28 -28.59
N VAL A 152 0.09 -12.50 -28.46
CA VAL A 152 -0.50 -13.72 -29.02
C VAL A 152 -1.22 -14.45 -27.91
N VAL A 153 -2.56 -14.48 -27.98
CA VAL A 153 -3.42 -15.16 -27.03
C VAL A 153 -3.84 -16.52 -27.60
N THR A 154 -3.49 -17.56 -26.89
CA THR A 154 -3.88 -18.95 -27.26
C THR A 154 -5.11 -19.41 -26.46
N SER A 155 -5.79 -20.44 -26.92
CA SER A 155 -6.89 -21.09 -26.20
C SER A 155 -6.40 -21.98 -25.06
#